data_ef81c99e1f2a9717116b32a5ed930c44
#
_entry.id   ef81c99e1f2a9717116b32a5ed930c44
#
_cell.length_a   1.000
_cell.length_b   1.000
_cell.length_c   1.000
_cell.angle_alpha   90.00
_cell.angle_beta   90.00
_cell.angle_gamma   90.00
#
_symmetry.space_group_name_H-M   'P 1'
#
loop_
_entity.id
_entity.type
_entity.pdbx_description
1 polymer ?
#
loop_
_entity_poly.entity_id
_entity_poly.type
_entity_poly.pdbx_seq_one_letter_code
_entity_poly.pdbx_strand_id
1 'polypeptide(L)'
;MTKPAPAVHNHPLIEPFLDALWLERGLSDNTVSSYRSDLEKFALWLDEQGSSLLLAGMDEIQHYLAWRVDHQFAASSTARFLSALRRFYQYLNREKLRSDDPTVLLEGPKLPKKLPSDLSEGEVEALLAAPLVDDPLELRDKAMLELLYATGLRVSELVGLTAEHVSLRQGLVRVVGKGNKERLVPMGEEAIHWLERYYREARTLLLGGTSSDVVFPSRLARMMTRQTFWH
;
A
#
# COMPACT_ATOMS: atom_id res chain seq x y z
N MET A 1 19.38 -0.23 -16.46
CA MET A 1 18.71 -1.42 -17.02
C MET A 1 17.39 -1.59 -16.32
N THR A 2 16.30 -1.23 -16.97
CA THR A 2 14.93 -1.32 -16.45
C THR A 2 14.53 -2.78 -16.40
N LYS A 3 14.22 -3.28 -15.19
CA LYS A 3 13.69 -4.63 -14.99
C LYS A 3 12.37 -4.72 -15.77
N PRO A 4 12.17 -5.72 -16.66
CA PRO A 4 10.92 -5.86 -17.37
C PRO A 4 9.79 -6.05 -16.36
N ALA A 5 8.66 -5.38 -16.59
CA ALA A 5 7.45 -5.61 -15.82
C ALA A 5 7.11 -7.11 -15.88
N PRO A 6 6.76 -7.75 -14.75
CA PRO A 6 6.36 -9.15 -14.77
C PRO A 6 5.16 -9.29 -15.71
N ALA A 7 5.26 -10.21 -16.65
CA ALA A 7 4.14 -10.59 -17.50
C ALA A 7 2.95 -10.95 -16.60
N VAL A 8 1.80 -10.35 -16.85
CA VAL A 8 0.56 -10.70 -16.16
C VAL A 8 0.19 -12.10 -16.65
N HIS A 9 0.62 -13.11 -15.90
CA HIS A 9 0.18 -14.48 -16.13
C HIS A 9 -1.23 -14.62 -15.54
N ASN A 10 -2.25 -14.50 -16.38
CA ASN A 10 -3.62 -14.82 -16.02
C ASN A 10 -3.73 -16.32 -15.73
N HIS A 11 -3.46 -16.73 -14.51
CA HIS A 11 -3.59 -18.13 -14.12
C HIS A 11 -5.10 -18.48 -14.01
N PRO A 12 -5.56 -19.54 -14.71
CA PRO A 12 -6.99 -19.83 -14.87
C PRO A 12 -7.76 -20.08 -13.55
N LEU A 13 -7.08 -20.43 -12.48
CA LEU A 13 -7.67 -20.64 -11.16
C LEU A 13 -7.56 -19.40 -10.24
N ILE A 14 -6.55 -18.56 -10.43
CA ILE A 14 -6.29 -17.42 -9.54
C ILE A 14 -7.23 -16.27 -9.84
N GLU A 15 -7.44 -15.95 -11.11
CA GLU A 15 -8.29 -14.80 -11.47
C GLU A 15 -9.76 -14.97 -11.02
N PRO A 16 -10.44 -16.10 -11.28
CA PRO A 16 -11.82 -16.28 -10.78
C PRO A 16 -11.91 -16.23 -9.25
N PHE A 17 -10.88 -16.73 -8.54
CA PHE A 17 -10.82 -16.63 -7.09
C PHE A 17 -10.71 -15.17 -6.62
N LEU A 18 -9.86 -14.36 -7.26
CA LEU A 18 -9.68 -12.96 -6.90
C LEU A 18 -10.92 -12.13 -7.19
N ASP A 19 -11.60 -12.41 -8.31
CA ASP A 19 -12.89 -11.78 -8.68
C ASP A 19 -13.98 -12.12 -7.64
N ALA A 20 -14.07 -13.39 -7.24
CA ALA A 20 -15.00 -13.81 -6.19
C ALA A 20 -14.71 -13.10 -4.85
N LEU A 21 -13.45 -12.98 -4.45
CA LEU A 21 -13.08 -12.27 -3.23
C LEU A 21 -13.40 -10.76 -3.29
N TRP A 22 -13.18 -10.14 -4.44
CA TRP A 22 -13.50 -8.74 -4.64
C TRP A 22 -14.99 -8.49 -4.53
N LEU A 23 -15.81 -9.30 -5.21
CA LEU A 23 -17.27 -9.19 -5.22
C LEU A 23 -17.90 -9.48 -3.85
N GLU A 24 -17.45 -10.55 -3.17
CA GLU A 24 -18.06 -11.01 -1.94
C GLU A 24 -17.61 -10.21 -0.69
N ARG A 25 -16.38 -9.72 -0.67
CA ARG A 25 -15.76 -9.15 0.53
C ARG A 25 -15.28 -7.72 0.39
N GLY A 26 -15.39 -7.12 -0.80
CA GLY A 26 -14.95 -5.75 -1.04
C GLY A 26 -13.47 -5.53 -0.67
N LEU A 27 -12.59 -6.49 -1.00
CA LEU A 27 -11.17 -6.36 -0.69
C LEU A 27 -10.57 -5.22 -1.49
N SER A 28 -9.62 -4.51 -0.89
CA SER A 28 -8.89 -3.44 -1.58
C SER A 28 -8.00 -4.00 -2.67
N ASP A 29 -7.79 -3.22 -3.75
CA ASP A 29 -6.92 -3.56 -4.89
C ASP A 29 -5.53 -4.01 -4.46
N ASN A 30 -4.97 -3.39 -3.42
CA ASN A 30 -3.68 -3.76 -2.84
C ASN A 30 -3.70 -5.18 -2.23
N THR A 31 -4.81 -5.59 -1.61
CA THR A 31 -4.95 -6.93 -1.06
C THR A 31 -5.07 -7.95 -2.18
N VAL A 32 -5.90 -7.67 -3.18
CA VAL A 32 -6.10 -8.52 -4.36
C VAL A 32 -4.76 -8.70 -5.10
N SER A 33 -4.06 -7.61 -5.39
CA SER A 33 -2.74 -7.64 -6.03
C SER A 33 -1.69 -8.42 -5.24
N SER A 34 -1.71 -8.27 -3.91
CA SER A 34 -0.79 -9.02 -3.03
C SER A 34 -1.09 -10.51 -3.05
N TYR A 35 -2.37 -10.91 -3.01
CA TYR A 35 -2.79 -12.29 -3.07
C TYR A 35 -2.47 -12.92 -4.43
N ARG A 36 -2.72 -12.18 -5.53
CA ARG A 36 -2.30 -12.59 -6.87
C ARG A 36 -0.82 -12.92 -6.92
N SER A 37 0.02 -11.98 -6.53
CA SER A 37 1.48 -12.16 -6.54
C SER A 37 1.96 -13.32 -5.65
N ASP A 38 1.31 -13.54 -4.51
CA ASP A 38 1.66 -14.65 -3.62
C ASP A 38 1.29 -16.01 -4.24
N LEU A 39 0.10 -16.13 -4.83
CA LEU A 39 -0.37 -17.37 -5.45
C LEU A 39 0.34 -17.69 -6.77
N GLU A 40 0.63 -16.68 -7.61
CA GLU A 40 1.40 -16.86 -8.84
C GLU A 40 2.82 -17.36 -8.56
N LYS A 41 3.49 -16.81 -7.56
CA LYS A 41 4.83 -17.29 -7.15
C LYS A 41 4.79 -18.74 -6.66
N PHE A 42 3.75 -19.12 -5.96
CA PHE A 42 3.56 -20.50 -5.53
C PHE A 42 3.25 -21.42 -6.70
N ALA A 43 2.40 -21.00 -7.64
CA ALA A 43 2.11 -21.76 -8.85
C ALA A 43 3.36 -22.01 -9.69
N LEU A 44 4.18 -20.98 -9.93
CA LEU A 44 5.45 -21.11 -10.64
C LEU A 44 6.40 -22.08 -9.94
N TRP A 45 6.53 -22.00 -8.63
CA TRP A 45 7.36 -22.93 -7.86
C TRP A 45 6.86 -24.37 -7.96
N LEU A 46 5.53 -24.58 -7.92
CA LEU A 46 4.93 -25.91 -8.10
C LEU A 46 5.19 -26.47 -9.50
N ASP A 47 5.09 -25.64 -10.54
CA ASP A 47 5.38 -26.05 -11.93
C ASP A 47 6.84 -26.54 -12.07
N GLU A 48 7.79 -25.88 -11.41
CA GLU A 48 9.20 -26.32 -11.35
C GLU A 48 9.36 -27.68 -10.63
N GLN A 49 8.45 -28.03 -9.72
CA GLN A 49 8.43 -29.32 -9.03
C GLN A 49 7.57 -30.36 -9.75
N GLY A 50 7.02 -30.05 -10.94
CA GLY A 50 6.14 -30.96 -11.70
C GLY A 50 4.75 -31.13 -11.07
N SER A 51 4.30 -30.18 -10.24
CA SER A 51 2.99 -30.16 -9.57
C SER A 51 2.16 -28.94 -10.02
N SER A 52 0.99 -28.74 -9.43
CA SER A 52 0.10 -27.62 -9.74
C SER A 52 -0.73 -27.24 -8.52
N LEU A 53 -1.38 -26.06 -8.58
CA LEU A 53 -2.28 -25.59 -7.50
C LEU A 53 -3.42 -26.57 -7.18
N LEU A 54 -3.89 -27.35 -8.17
CA LEU A 54 -4.93 -28.36 -7.95
C LEU A 54 -4.39 -29.63 -7.29
N LEU A 55 -3.12 -30.00 -7.53
CA LEU A 55 -2.53 -31.23 -7.05
C LEU A 55 -1.78 -31.05 -5.73
N ALA A 56 -1.33 -29.83 -5.45
CA ALA A 56 -0.49 -29.57 -4.27
C ALA A 56 -1.18 -29.99 -2.97
N GLY A 57 -0.49 -30.86 -2.22
CA GLY A 57 -0.87 -31.32 -0.89
C GLY A 57 -0.19 -30.52 0.21
N MET A 58 -0.37 -30.97 1.45
CA MET A 58 0.26 -30.35 2.61
C MET A 58 1.79 -30.38 2.52
N ASP A 59 2.37 -31.44 1.99
CA ASP A 59 3.82 -31.64 1.91
C ASP A 59 4.45 -30.60 0.97
N GLU A 60 3.89 -30.37 -0.22
CA GLU A 60 4.38 -29.35 -1.15
C GLU A 60 4.27 -27.95 -0.57
N ILE A 61 3.21 -27.68 0.16
CA ILE A 61 3.05 -26.38 0.83
C ILE A 61 4.11 -26.20 1.92
N GLN A 62 4.40 -27.24 2.72
CA GLN A 62 5.45 -27.19 3.74
C GLN A 62 6.84 -27.03 3.10
N HIS A 63 7.14 -27.72 2.00
CA HIS A 63 8.37 -27.51 1.26
C HIS A 63 8.51 -26.10 0.73
N TYR A 64 7.43 -25.52 0.19
CA TYR A 64 7.44 -24.12 -0.24
C TYR A 64 7.63 -23.14 0.93
N LEU A 65 7.05 -23.43 2.10
CA LEU A 65 7.27 -22.61 3.30
C LEU A 65 8.73 -22.68 3.77
N ALA A 66 9.36 -23.86 3.74
CA ALA A 66 10.78 -24.01 4.02
C ALA A 66 11.63 -23.25 3.00
N TRP A 67 11.33 -23.38 1.71
CA TRP A 67 11.99 -22.65 0.63
C TRP A 67 11.89 -21.12 0.85
N ARG A 68 10.75 -20.60 1.30
CA ARG A 68 10.60 -19.17 1.62
C ARG A 68 11.50 -18.75 2.77
N VAL A 69 11.70 -19.58 3.79
CA VAL A 69 12.62 -19.30 4.89
C VAL A 69 14.06 -19.22 4.38
N ASP A 70 14.50 -20.18 3.58
CA ASP A 70 15.85 -20.24 3.00
C ASP A 70 16.13 -19.02 2.09
N HIS A 71 15.09 -18.51 1.40
CA HIS A 71 15.16 -17.33 0.54
C HIS A 71 14.85 -16.03 1.30
N GLN A 72 14.88 -16.03 2.63
CA GLN A 72 14.76 -14.86 3.51
C GLN A 72 13.48 -14.04 3.32
N PHE A 73 12.37 -14.67 2.96
CA PHE A 73 11.08 -13.97 2.94
C PHE A 73 10.68 -13.55 4.35
N ALA A 74 10.20 -12.31 4.49
CA ALA A 74 9.71 -11.81 5.77
C ALA A 74 8.57 -12.69 6.33
N ALA A 75 8.58 -12.93 7.64
CA ALA A 75 7.53 -13.73 8.31
C ALA A 75 6.13 -13.15 8.08
N SER A 76 5.98 -11.82 8.04
CA SER A 76 4.72 -11.13 7.71
C SER A 76 4.24 -11.43 6.28
N SER A 77 5.16 -11.50 5.31
CA SER A 77 4.86 -11.88 3.93
C SER A 77 4.42 -13.35 3.85
N THR A 78 5.05 -14.22 4.62
CA THR A 78 4.66 -15.65 4.69
C THR A 78 3.30 -15.84 5.37
N ALA A 79 3.00 -15.08 6.42
CA ALA A 79 1.67 -15.10 7.06
C ALA A 79 0.57 -14.60 6.10
N ARG A 80 0.85 -13.56 5.29
CA ARG A 80 -0.09 -13.10 4.25
C ARG A 80 -0.30 -14.17 3.18
N PHE A 81 0.77 -14.78 2.67
CA PHE A 81 0.69 -15.89 1.72
C PHE A 81 -0.20 -17.02 2.24
N LEU A 82 0.00 -17.49 3.48
CA LEU A 82 -0.86 -18.51 4.08
C LEU A 82 -2.32 -18.08 4.20
N SER A 83 -2.57 -16.79 4.47
CA SER A 83 -3.93 -16.26 4.49
C SER A 83 -4.57 -16.26 3.10
N ALA A 84 -3.83 -15.94 2.05
CA ALA A 84 -4.27 -16.03 0.66
C ALA A 84 -4.54 -17.47 0.27
N LEU A 85 -3.60 -18.38 0.61
CA LEU A 85 -3.65 -19.80 0.26
C LEU A 85 -4.87 -20.50 0.90
N ARG A 86 -5.13 -20.25 2.21
CA ARG A 86 -6.31 -20.79 2.89
C ARG A 86 -7.60 -20.35 2.21
N ARG A 87 -7.73 -19.08 1.86
CA ARG A 87 -8.91 -18.57 1.15
C ARG A 87 -9.04 -19.17 -0.25
N PHE A 88 -7.92 -19.38 -0.92
CA PHE A 88 -7.88 -20.00 -2.24
C PHE A 88 -8.36 -21.47 -2.20
N TYR A 89 -7.87 -22.28 -1.28
CA TYR A 89 -8.32 -23.68 -1.18
C TYR A 89 -9.75 -23.80 -0.66
N GLN A 90 -10.20 -22.92 0.23
CA GLN A 90 -11.61 -22.82 0.62
C GLN A 90 -12.50 -22.47 -0.59
N TYR A 91 -12.05 -21.58 -1.46
CA TYR A 91 -12.73 -21.26 -2.72
C TYR A 91 -12.79 -22.49 -3.63
N LEU A 92 -11.68 -23.17 -3.89
CA LEU A 92 -11.65 -24.36 -4.74
C LEU A 92 -12.59 -25.46 -4.22
N ASN A 93 -12.65 -25.64 -2.90
CA ASN A 93 -13.56 -26.62 -2.28
C ASN A 93 -15.03 -26.20 -2.47
N ARG A 94 -15.37 -24.95 -2.26
CA ARG A 94 -16.71 -24.40 -2.46
C ARG A 94 -17.19 -24.56 -3.91
N GLU A 95 -16.31 -24.27 -4.86
CA GLU A 95 -16.59 -24.42 -6.31
C GLU A 95 -16.50 -25.88 -6.80
N LYS A 96 -16.27 -26.83 -5.88
CA LYS A 96 -16.15 -28.27 -6.19
C LYS A 96 -15.00 -28.60 -7.18
N LEU A 97 -14.03 -27.72 -7.29
CA LEU A 97 -12.81 -27.95 -8.07
C LEU A 97 -11.83 -28.86 -7.35
N ARG A 98 -11.99 -28.96 -6.03
CA ARG A 98 -11.22 -29.85 -5.15
C ARG A 98 -12.11 -30.31 -3.98
N SER A 99 -11.87 -31.54 -3.47
CA SER A 99 -12.69 -32.13 -2.39
C SER A 99 -12.05 -31.99 -1.00
N ASP A 100 -10.76 -31.65 -0.92
CA ASP A 100 -9.99 -31.47 0.31
C ASP A 100 -9.39 -30.08 0.42
N ASP A 101 -8.96 -29.70 1.62
CA ASP A 101 -8.25 -28.45 1.89
C ASP A 101 -6.89 -28.77 2.56
N PRO A 102 -5.76 -28.70 1.80
CA PRO A 102 -4.44 -29.04 2.31
C PRO A 102 -3.91 -28.02 3.33
N THR A 103 -4.63 -26.94 3.59
CA THR A 103 -4.19 -25.86 4.49
C THR A 103 -4.72 -25.99 5.93
N VAL A 104 -5.62 -26.95 6.19
CA VAL A 104 -6.34 -27.05 7.48
C VAL A 104 -5.39 -27.20 8.67
N LEU A 105 -4.34 -28.01 8.51
CA LEU A 105 -3.38 -28.30 9.60
C LEU A 105 -2.12 -27.40 9.56
N LEU A 106 -2.04 -26.46 8.62
CA LEU A 106 -0.87 -25.59 8.52
C LEU A 106 -0.88 -24.53 9.61
N GLU A 107 0.20 -24.46 10.36
CA GLU A 107 0.44 -23.37 11.29
C GLU A 107 1.12 -22.18 10.61
N GLY A 108 0.73 -20.97 10.98
CA GLY A 108 1.37 -19.76 10.49
C GLY A 108 2.65 -19.44 11.27
N PRO A 109 3.57 -18.65 10.68
CA PRO A 109 4.76 -18.19 11.39
C PRO A 109 4.34 -17.34 12.61
N LYS A 110 5.02 -17.53 13.73
CA LYS A 110 4.87 -16.65 14.90
C LYS A 110 5.44 -15.28 14.53
N LEU A 111 4.56 -14.30 14.44
CA LEU A 111 4.98 -12.92 14.18
C LEU A 111 5.40 -12.26 15.50
N PRO A 112 6.64 -11.78 15.63
CA PRO A 112 6.99 -10.96 16.77
C PRO A 112 6.13 -9.69 16.74
N LYS A 113 5.47 -9.37 17.84
CA LYS A 113 4.81 -8.07 18.01
C LYS A 113 5.91 -7.00 18.15
N LYS A 114 6.34 -6.44 17.03
CA LYS A 114 7.17 -5.23 17.08
C LYS A 114 6.26 -4.10 17.54
N LEU A 115 6.57 -3.52 18.69
CA LEU A 115 5.98 -2.23 19.05
C LEU A 115 6.50 -1.19 18.05
N PRO A 116 5.65 -0.29 17.55
CA PRO A 116 6.12 0.85 16.78
C PRO A 116 7.18 1.61 17.58
N SER A 117 8.22 2.07 16.94
CA SER A 117 9.11 3.07 17.54
C SER A 117 8.44 4.42 17.37
N ASP A 118 8.13 5.07 18.48
CA ASP A 118 7.59 6.41 18.47
C ASP A 118 8.72 7.43 18.42
N LEU A 119 8.53 8.54 17.72
CA LEU A 119 9.41 9.68 17.77
C LEU A 119 9.15 10.46 19.07
N SER A 120 10.17 10.95 19.71
CA SER A 120 10.05 11.91 20.81
C SER A 120 9.56 13.26 20.28
N GLU A 121 9.02 14.10 21.16
CA GLU A 121 8.55 15.44 20.81
C GLU A 121 9.66 16.27 20.14
N GLY A 122 10.88 16.25 20.69
CA GLY A 122 12.02 16.97 20.09
C GLY A 122 12.43 16.44 18.71
N GLU A 123 12.30 15.14 18.45
CA GLU A 123 12.55 14.57 17.11
C GLU A 123 11.47 15.00 16.11
N VAL A 124 10.23 15.11 16.55
CA VAL A 124 9.14 15.63 15.70
C VAL A 124 9.37 17.09 15.38
N GLU A 125 9.70 17.93 16.37
CA GLU A 125 10.01 19.35 16.16
C GLU A 125 11.20 19.52 15.21
N ALA A 126 12.27 18.75 15.38
CA ALA A 126 13.43 18.78 14.50
C ALA A 126 13.07 18.36 13.06
N LEU A 127 12.22 17.35 12.89
CA LEU A 127 11.74 16.92 11.58
C LEU A 127 10.91 18.00 10.89
N LEU A 128 10.01 18.65 11.62
CA LEU A 128 9.20 19.74 11.10
C LEU A 128 10.02 20.97 10.74
N ALA A 129 11.11 21.23 11.46
CA ALA A 129 12.00 22.37 11.22
C ALA A 129 13.06 22.11 10.13
N ALA A 130 13.26 20.86 9.69
CA ALA A 130 14.33 20.49 8.78
C ALA A 130 14.25 21.11 7.37
N PRO A 131 13.06 21.28 6.73
CA PRO A 131 12.98 21.77 5.36
C PRO A 131 13.44 23.23 5.23
N LEU A 132 14.24 23.53 4.19
CA LEU A 132 14.69 24.87 3.82
C LEU A 132 13.62 25.59 3.01
N VAL A 133 12.75 26.33 3.69
CA VAL A 133 11.51 26.90 3.14
C VAL A 133 11.68 27.96 2.05
N ASP A 134 12.91 28.31 1.70
CA ASP A 134 13.23 29.18 0.55
C ASP A 134 13.35 28.40 -0.76
N ASP A 135 13.50 27.07 -0.68
CA ASP A 135 13.44 26.17 -1.85
C ASP A 135 11.99 25.71 -2.09
N PRO A 136 11.46 25.82 -3.32
CA PRO A 136 10.08 25.45 -3.61
C PRO A 136 9.72 23.99 -3.31
N LEU A 137 10.66 23.06 -3.48
CA LEU A 137 10.42 21.63 -3.18
C LEU A 137 10.39 21.41 -1.67
N GLU A 138 11.28 22.02 -0.94
CA GLU A 138 11.35 21.89 0.51
C GLU A 138 10.21 22.65 1.20
N LEU A 139 9.73 23.77 0.62
CA LEU A 139 8.50 24.41 1.10
C LEU A 139 7.28 23.51 0.89
N ARG A 140 7.21 22.77 -0.22
CA ARG A 140 6.20 21.73 -0.41
C ARG A 140 6.31 20.67 0.69
N ASP A 141 7.51 20.19 0.94
CA ASP A 141 7.77 19.12 1.92
C ASP A 141 7.43 19.60 3.34
N LYS A 142 7.75 20.85 3.68
CA LYS A 142 7.30 21.49 4.93
C LYS A 142 5.78 21.46 5.07
N ALA A 143 5.05 21.91 4.05
CA ALA A 143 3.58 21.91 4.07
C ALA A 143 3.02 20.47 4.18
N MET A 144 3.68 19.49 3.54
CA MET A 144 3.31 18.08 3.66
C MET A 144 3.50 17.54 5.07
N LEU A 145 4.64 17.83 5.70
CA LEU A 145 4.95 17.39 7.07
C LEU A 145 3.99 18.00 8.09
N GLU A 146 3.74 19.30 8.01
CA GLU A 146 2.80 19.98 8.91
C GLU A 146 1.37 19.45 8.77
N LEU A 147 0.92 19.22 7.52
CA LEU A 147 -0.39 18.64 7.28
C LEU A 147 -0.47 17.19 7.81
N LEU A 148 0.59 16.40 7.61
CA LEU A 148 0.66 15.04 8.10
C LEU A 148 0.61 14.98 9.63
N TYR A 149 1.37 15.85 10.28
CA TYR A 149 1.43 15.95 11.74
C TYR A 149 0.08 16.38 12.33
N ALA A 150 -0.54 17.44 11.78
CA ALA A 150 -1.79 17.96 12.26
C ALA A 150 -2.98 17.01 12.07
N THR A 151 -2.97 16.20 11.00
CA THR A 151 -4.14 15.42 10.58
C THR A 151 -4.03 13.92 10.80
N GLY A 152 -2.82 13.40 11.00
CA GLY A 152 -2.57 11.96 11.05
C GLY A 152 -2.95 11.21 9.78
N LEU A 153 -2.90 11.86 8.61
CA LEU A 153 -3.14 11.24 7.32
C LEU A 153 -2.13 10.11 7.06
N ARG A 154 -2.57 9.07 6.34
CA ARG A 154 -1.61 8.12 5.77
C ARG A 154 -0.84 8.77 4.63
N VAL A 155 0.42 8.38 4.43
CA VAL A 155 1.24 8.91 3.31
C VAL A 155 0.52 8.77 1.96
N SER A 156 -0.17 7.65 1.73
CA SER A 156 -0.94 7.45 0.49
C SER A 156 -2.13 8.41 0.35
N GLU A 157 -2.76 8.81 1.45
CA GLU A 157 -3.84 9.81 1.46
C GLU A 157 -3.26 11.20 1.19
N LEU A 158 -2.15 11.54 1.84
CA LEU A 158 -1.47 12.82 1.66
C LEU A 158 -1.02 13.06 0.21
N VAL A 159 -0.28 12.11 -0.39
CA VAL A 159 0.24 12.26 -1.76
C VAL A 159 -0.86 12.24 -2.82
N GLY A 160 -2.01 11.65 -2.50
CA GLY A 160 -3.17 11.58 -3.38
C GLY A 160 -4.16 12.74 -3.24
N LEU A 161 -3.88 13.77 -2.41
CA LEU A 161 -4.76 14.91 -2.25
C LEU A 161 -4.88 15.74 -3.53
N THR A 162 -6.10 16.08 -3.88
CA THR A 162 -6.44 17.05 -4.92
C THR A 162 -7.02 18.33 -4.31
N ALA A 163 -7.09 19.39 -5.08
CA ALA A 163 -7.57 20.70 -4.61
C ALA A 163 -8.98 20.64 -4.02
N GLU A 164 -9.85 19.76 -4.53
CA GLU A 164 -11.22 19.57 -4.01
C GLU A 164 -11.26 18.90 -2.63
N HIS A 165 -10.17 18.26 -2.21
CA HIS A 165 -10.07 17.62 -0.90
C HIS A 165 -9.66 18.57 0.20
N VAL A 166 -9.16 19.77 -0.13
CA VAL A 166 -8.59 20.72 0.84
C VAL A 166 -9.38 22.02 0.85
N SER A 167 -9.99 22.33 1.98
CA SER A 167 -10.67 23.61 2.20
C SER A 167 -9.90 24.45 3.21
N LEU A 168 -9.02 25.34 2.74
CA LEU A 168 -8.27 26.27 3.61
C LEU A 168 -9.22 27.18 4.39
N ARG A 169 -10.31 27.65 3.76
CA ARG A 169 -11.30 28.52 4.42
C ARG A 169 -12.01 27.84 5.60
N GLN A 170 -12.28 26.55 5.50
CA GLN A 170 -12.93 25.78 6.56
C GLN A 170 -11.93 25.11 7.50
N GLY A 171 -10.65 25.09 7.14
CA GLY A 171 -9.61 24.37 7.88
C GLY A 171 -9.79 22.85 7.87
N LEU A 172 -10.33 22.27 6.79
CA LEU A 172 -10.69 20.86 6.70
C LEU A 172 -10.06 20.17 5.49
N VAL A 173 -9.65 18.92 5.70
CA VAL A 173 -9.28 17.98 4.63
C VAL A 173 -10.32 16.86 4.58
N ARG A 174 -10.83 16.59 3.38
CA ARG A 174 -11.68 15.44 3.08
C ARG A 174 -10.80 14.27 2.64
N VAL A 175 -10.93 13.12 3.28
CA VAL A 175 -10.13 11.93 3.01
C VAL A 175 -11.04 10.75 2.73
N VAL A 176 -10.74 10.03 1.66
CA VAL A 176 -11.42 8.77 1.33
C VAL A 176 -10.59 7.61 1.86
N GLY A 177 -11.11 6.91 2.85
CA GLY A 177 -10.45 5.79 3.50
C GLY A 177 -10.81 4.43 2.91
N LYS A 178 -10.41 3.37 3.61
CA LYS A 178 -10.71 2.00 3.23
C LYS A 178 -12.24 1.77 3.12
N GLY A 179 -12.67 1.15 2.03
CA GLY A 179 -14.09 0.89 1.75
C GLY A 179 -14.86 2.13 1.30
N ASN A 180 -14.17 3.10 0.68
CA ASN A 180 -14.75 4.34 0.16
C ASN A 180 -15.46 5.20 1.23
N LYS A 181 -15.04 5.07 2.50
CA LYS A 181 -15.58 5.87 3.60
C LYS A 181 -14.88 7.21 3.65
N GLU A 182 -15.64 8.28 3.49
CA GLU A 182 -15.14 9.63 3.63
C GLU A 182 -15.05 10.05 5.11
N ARG A 183 -14.01 10.81 5.43
CA ARG A 183 -13.89 11.52 6.71
C ARG A 183 -13.37 12.94 6.49
N LEU A 184 -13.86 13.85 7.29
CA LEU A 184 -13.35 15.21 7.37
C LEU A 184 -12.39 15.32 8.56
N VAL A 185 -11.22 15.89 8.33
CA VAL A 185 -10.18 16.03 9.34
C VAL A 185 -9.79 17.51 9.45
N PRO A 186 -9.83 18.10 10.65
CA PRO A 186 -9.36 19.47 10.85
C PRO A 186 -7.84 19.56 10.70
N MET A 187 -7.35 20.64 10.08
CA MET A 187 -5.91 20.83 9.80
C MET A 187 -5.15 21.56 10.91
N GLY A 188 -5.81 22.39 11.71
CA GLY A 188 -5.11 23.28 12.63
C GLY A 188 -4.46 24.49 11.93
N GLU A 189 -4.12 25.52 12.70
CA GLU A 189 -3.64 26.82 12.18
C GLU A 189 -2.28 26.72 11.49
N GLU A 190 -1.34 25.98 12.07
CA GLU A 190 0.00 25.84 11.51
C GLU A 190 -0.02 25.15 10.13
N ALA A 191 -0.77 24.07 9.99
CA ALA A 191 -0.90 23.36 8.70
C ALA A 191 -1.56 24.27 7.65
N ILE A 192 -2.56 25.07 8.02
CA ILE A 192 -3.19 26.06 7.14
C ILE A 192 -2.18 27.10 6.70
N HIS A 193 -1.42 27.68 7.64
CA HIS A 193 -0.39 28.68 7.37
C HIS A 193 0.65 28.17 6.33
N TRP A 194 1.18 26.97 6.53
CA TRP A 194 2.18 26.41 5.63
C TRP A 194 1.60 26.00 4.28
N LEU A 195 0.36 25.54 4.23
CA LEU A 195 -0.34 25.28 2.97
C LEU A 195 -0.58 26.57 2.18
N GLU A 196 -1.06 27.65 2.81
CA GLU A 196 -1.27 28.94 2.16
C GLU A 196 0.03 29.51 1.59
N ARG A 197 1.13 29.45 2.38
CA ARG A 197 2.44 29.88 1.92
C ARG A 197 2.91 29.04 0.74
N TYR A 198 2.79 27.72 0.82
CA TYR A 198 3.14 26.80 -0.26
C TYR A 198 2.33 27.08 -1.54
N TYR A 199 1.02 27.27 -1.44
CA TYR A 199 0.18 27.58 -2.59
C TYR A 199 0.59 28.89 -3.26
N ARG A 200 0.92 29.90 -2.48
CA ARG A 200 1.31 31.24 -2.95
C ARG A 200 2.69 31.26 -3.58
N GLU A 201 3.68 30.56 -2.98
CA GLU A 201 5.10 30.75 -3.28
C GLU A 201 5.71 29.62 -4.11
N ALA A 202 5.25 28.38 -3.98
CA ALA A 202 5.93 27.23 -4.55
C ALA A 202 5.11 26.42 -5.56
N ARG A 203 3.81 26.18 -5.28
CA ARG A 203 3.03 25.23 -6.08
C ARG A 203 2.98 25.57 -7.56
N THR A 204 2.78 26.82 -7.91
CA THR A 204 2.73 27.28 -9.31
C THR A 204 4.07 27.06 -10.02
N LEU A 205 5.18 27.31 -9.32
CA LEU A 205 6.54 27.06 -9.82
C LEU A 205 6.76 25.57 -10.10
N LEU A 206 6.37 24.71 -9.18
CA LEU A 206 6.52 23.26 -9.30
C LEU A 206 5.64 22.66 -10.41
N LEU A 207 4.52 23.26 -10.72
CA LEU A 207 3.68 22.86 -11.84
C LEU A 207 4.24 23.28 -13.20
N GLY A 208 5.14 24.28 -13.27
CA GLY A 208 5.81 24.68 -14.51
C GLY A 208 4.85 25.04 -15.64
N GLY A 209 3.68 25.60 -15.33
CA GLY A 209 2.62 25.90 -16.30
C GLY A 209 1.70 24.74 -16.65
N THR A 210 1.92 23.55 -16.06
CA THR A 210 1.00 22.41 -16.23
C THR A 210 -0.25 22.62 -15.37
N SER A 211 -1.44 22.44 -15.96
CA SER A 211 -2.69 22.40 -15.20
C SER A 211 -2.81 21.09 -14.44
N SER A 212 -2.94 21.13 -13.14
CA SER A 212 -3.12 19.94 -12.29
C SER A 212 -3.90 20.29 -11.03
N ASP A 213 -4.77 19.39 -10.63
CA ASP A 213 -5.54 19.46 -9.38
C ASP A 213 -4.77 18.88 -8.18
N VAL A 214 -3.65 18.20 -8.42
CA VAL A 214 -2.81 17.61 -7.36
C VAL A 214 -2.32 18.70 -6.40
N VAL A 215 -2.50 18.48 -5.09
CA VAL A 215 -2.04 19.43 -4.06
C VAL A 215 -0.51 19.45 -4.02
N PHE A 216 0.13 18.28 -3.94
CA PHE A 216 1.57 18.15 -3.81
C PHE A 216 2.17 17.47 -5.05
N PRO A 217 2.51 18.22 -6.12
CA PRO A 217 3.14 17.65 -7.30
C PRO A 217 4.58 17.22 -7.03
N SER A 218 5.02 16.18 -7.72
CA SER A 218 6.42 15.78 -7.80
C SER A 218 7.23 16.79 -8.64
N ARG A 219 8.56 16.61 -8.71
CA ARG A 219 9.44 17.38 -9.61
C ARG A 219 9.04 17.32 -11.09
N LEU A 220 8.23 16.34 -11.47
CA LEU A 220 7.73 16.15 -12.84
C LEU A 220 6.29 16.70 -13.01
N ALA A 221 5.82 17.56 -12.11
CA ALA A 221 4.46 18.12 -12.10
C ALA A 221 3.34 17.05 -12.11
N ARG A 222 3.60 15.86 -11.56
CA ARG A 222 2.66 14.72 -11.48
C ARG A 222 2.39 14.36 -10.03
N MET A 223 1.32 13.59 -9.79
CA MET A 223 1.05 12.99 -8.48
C MET A 223 2.26 12.20 -7.99
N MET A 224 2.60 12.40 -6.73
CA MET A 224 3.69 11.67 -6.07
C MET A 224 3.28 10.24 -5.76
N THR A 225 4.26 9.33 -5.80
CA THR A 225 4.10 7.99 -5.21
C THR A 225 4.51 8.01 -3.73
N ARG A 226 4.09 7.00 -2.98
CA ARG A 226 4.59 6.82 -1.60
C ARG A 226 6.12 6.72 -1.55
N GLN A 227 6.75 6.11 -2.54
CA GLN A 227 8.22 6.01 -2.62
C GLN A 227 8.86 7.37 -2.83
N THR A 228 8.27 8.23 -3.67
CA THR A 228 8.79 9.59 -3.90
C THR A 228 8.75 10.45 -2.63
N PHE A 229 7.80 10.20 -1.72
CA PHE A 229 7.72 10.91 -0.45
C PHE A 229 8.88 10.61 0.49
N TRP A 230 9.51 9.42 0.38
CA TRP A 230 10.62 8.98 1.24
C TRP A 230 12.01 9.33 0.68
N HIS A 231 12.08 9.96 -0.49
CA HIS A 231 13.33 10.36 -1.17
C HIS A 231 13.43 11.88 -1.28
#